data_06868799214c8a2a70fd8bc48b11c56f
#
_entry.id   06868799214c8a2a70fd8bc48b11c56f
#
_cell.length_a   1.000
_cell.length_b   1.000
_cell.length_c   1.000
_cell.angle_alpha   90.00
_cell.angle_beta   90.00
_cell.angle_gamma   90.00
#
_symmetry.space_group_name_H-M   'P 1'
#
loop_
_entity.id
_entity.type
_entity.pdbx_description
1 polymer ?
#
loop_
_entity_poly.entity_id
_entity_poly.type
_entity_poly.pdbx_seq_one_letter_code
_entity_poly.pdbx_strand_id
1 'polypeptide(L)'
;EGRTNIEKYREGLSDLTNMVVMPHGGVTRRPGTEYLGEIANSSVKSRLIPFQFKTSDTYILEFGNQTMRVLRNDLQVLNSSAKTITAITKANPGVLTSNSHGFSNGDEVFIDSVGGMTELNGRNYLIANSTTNTFTLTDLFGVAVNTTNFTTFTSGGTATEIYEIASPYAEADLFDVRFAQSADTMYLVHPSYDIRTLTRTDHNAWTFATLSITGSPSPALSGTNNRPSVVSFFEQRL
;
A
#
# COMPACT_ATOMS: atom_id res chain seq x y z
N GLU A 1 27.26 21.34 -24.80
CA GLU A 1 26.84 21.51 -26.20
C GLU A 1 27.11 20.23 -26.97
N GLY A 2 26.10 19.74 -27.74
CA GLY A 2 26.21 18.49 -28.47
C GLY A 2 27.00 18.64 -29.80
N ARG A 3 27.46 17.54 -30.33
CA ARG A 3 28.16 17.47 -31.61
C ARG A 3 27.21 17.66 -32.78
N THR A 4 26.99 18.89 -33.21
CA THR A 4 26.06 19.26 -34.30
C THR A 4 26.50 18.78 -35.69
N ASN A 5 27.72 18.23 -35.83
CA ASN A 5 28.29 17.70 -37.06
C ASN A 5 27.96 16.22 -37.33
N ILE A 6 27.20 15.58 -36.45
CA ILE A 6 26.75 14.19 -36.60
C ILE A 6 25.28 14.20 -37.06
N GLU A 7 24.96 13.47 -38.15
CA GLU A 7 23.60 13.38 -38.70
C GLU A 7 22.58 12.94 -37.65
N LYS A 8 22.90 11.93 -36.81
CA LYS A 8 22.08 11.46 -35.70
C LYS A 8 21.75 12.57 -34.65
N TYR A 9 22.54 13.62 -34.56
CA TYR A 9 22.24 14.73 -33.66
C TYR A 9 21.08 15.58 -34.17
N ARG A 10 20.94 15.71 -35.48
CA ARG A 10 19.85 16.46 -36.10
C ARG A 10 18.52 15.69 -36.07
N GLU A 11 18.60 14.37 -35.99
CA GLU A 11 17.44 13.47 -35.87
C GLU A 11 17.05 13.22 -34.40
N GLY A 12 17.89 13.64 -33.46
CA GLY A 12 17.66 13.48 -32.03
C GLY A 12 16.65 14.50 -31.47
N LEU A 13 15.83 14.05 -30.54
CA LEU A 13 14.95 14.92 -29.75
C LEU A 13 15.75 15.50 -28.60
N SER A 14 15.67 16.82 -28.41
CA SER A 14 16.29 17.51 -27.27
C SER A 14 15.46 17.39 -25.98
N ASP A 15 14.16 17.19 -26.14
CA ASP A 15 13.21 16.99 -25.04
C ASP A 15 12.09 16.04 -25.49
N LEU A 16 11.65 15.18 -24.58
CA LEU A 16 10.63 14.17 -24.84
C LEU A 16 9.68 14.06 -23.65
N THR A 17 8.54 14.71 -23.75
CA THR A 17 7.54 14.72 -22.68
C THR A 17 6.37 13.80 -23.01
N ASN A 18 5.96 12.94 -22.06
CA ASN A 18 4.83 12.00 -22.17
C ASN A 18 4.89 11.04 -23.38
N MET A 19 6.09 10.69 -23.82
CA MET A 19 6.34 9.74 -24.89
C MET A 19 7.37 8.70 -24.47
N VAL A 20 7.38 7.54 -25.14
CA VAL A 20 8.34 6.44 -24.94
C VAL A 20 9.08 6.22 -26.24
N VAL A 21 10.41 6.14 -26.18
CA VAL A 21 11.25 5.82 -27.33
C VAL A 21 11.13 4.33 -27.64
N MET A 22 10.84 4.01 -28.92
CA MET A 22 10.75 2.64 -29.37
C MET A 22 12.14 2.08 -29.71
N PRO A 23 12.43 0.79 -29.42
CA PRO A 23 13.75 0.18 -29.69
C PRO A 23 14.21 0.27 -31.15
N HIS A 24 13.27 0.30 -32.08
CA HIS A 24 13.53 0.33 -33.53
C HIS A 24 13.47 1.73 -34.14
N GLY A 25 13.50 2.76 -33.31
CA GLY A 25 13.37 4.17 -33.73
C GLY A 25 11.93 4.65 -33.69
N GLY A 26 11.79 5.99 -33.64
CA GLY A 26 10.50 6.64 -33.43
C GLY A 26 10.07 6.68 -31.97
N VAL A 27 8.96 7.35 -31.72
CA VAL A 27 8.39 7.54 -30.38
C VAL A 27 6.90 7.20 -30.41
N THR A 28 6.39 6.67 -29.31
CA THR A 28 4.97 6.43 -29.08
C THR A 28 4.48 7.20 -27.87
N ARG A 29 3.19 7.49 -27.85
CA ARG A 29 2.57 8.13 -26.70
C ARG A 29 2.65 7.19 -25.48
N ARG A 30 3.02 7.73 -24.34
CA ARG A 30 2.96 7.00 -23.07
C ARG A 30 1.53 6.49 -22.82
N PRO A 31 1.33 5.25 -22.37
CA PRO A 31 0.02 4.78 -21.92
C PRO A 31 -0.49 5.69 -20.78
N GLY A 32 -1.80 5.73 -20.61
CA GLY A 32 -2.44 6.39 -19.48
C GLY A 32 -1.98 5.81 -18.15
N THR A 33 -2.25 6.54 -17.08
CA THR A 33 -2.11 6.05 -15.71
C THR A 33 -3.49 5.75 -15.16
N GLU A 34 -3.60 4.66 -14.41
CA GLU A 34 -4.79 4.29 -13.65
C GLU A 34 -4.56 4.63 -12.18
N TYR A 35 -5.58 5.16 -11.52
CA TYR A 35 -5.55 5.41 -10.08
C TYR A 35 -5.91 4.11 -9.36
N LEU A 36 -5.00 3.59 -8.54
CA LEU A 36 -5.19 2.34 -7.80
C LEU A 36 -5.67 2.57 -6.36
N GLY A 37 -5.31 3.69 -5.76
CA GLY A 37 -5.65 4.01 -4.38
C GLY A 37 -4.75 5.11 -3.82
N GLU A 38 -5.14 5.64 -2.67
CA GLU A 38 -4.34 6.57 -1.88
C GLU A 38 -3.37 5.80 -0.99
N ILE A 39 -2.22 6.38 -0.70
CA ILE A 39 -1.29 5.85 0.30
C ILE A 39 -1.88 6.05 1.71
N ALA A 40 -1.42 5.28 2.70
CA ALA A 40 -1.93 5.30 4.07
C ALA A 40 -1.99 6.72 4.68
N ASN A 41 -1.05 7.57 4.32
CA ASN A 41 -1.03 8.98 4.73
C ASN A 41 -0.35 9.83 3.65
N SER A 42 -1.12 10.58 2.89
CA SER A 42 -0.63 11.44 1.80
C SER A 42 0.20 12.65 2.26
N SER A 43 0.23 12.93 3.57
CA SER A 43 1.07 14.00 4.13
C SER A 43 2.53 13.60 4.34
N VAL A 44 2.86 12.30 4.20
CA VAL A 44 4.20 11.74 4.43
C VAL A 44 4.65 10.95 3.21
N LYS A 45 5.96 10.70 3.11
CA LYS A 45 6.51 9.90 2.02
C LYS A 45 6.24 8.42 2.28
N SER A 46 5.91 7.71 1.21
CA SER A 46 5.84 6.25 1.20
C SER A 46 6.82 5.66 0.20
N ARG A 47 7.24 4.43 0.46
CA ARG A 47 8.12 3.68 -0.44
C ARG A 47 7.44 2.39 -0.88
N LEU A 48 7.43 2.16 -2.19
CA LEU A 48 6.93 0.92 -2.76
C LEU A 48 8.08 -0.08 -2.95
N ILE A 49 7.90 -1.29 -2.44
CA ILE A 49 8.86 -2.39 -2.55
C ILE A 49 8.17 -3.59 -3.21
N PRO A 50 8.70 -4.13 -4.32
CA PRO A 50 8.13 -5.31 -4.94
C PRO A 50 8.40 -6.56 -4.08
N PHE A 51 7.43 -7.47 -4.03
CA PHE A 51 7.55 -8.78 -3.41
C PHE A 51 6.97 -9.83 -4.36
N GLN A 52 7.75 -10.82 -4.72
CA GLN A 52 7.33 -11.88 -5.64
C GLN A 52 7.37 -13.25 -4.95
N PHE A 53 6.20 -13.79 -4.64
CA PHE A 53 6.09 -15.15 -4.11
C PHE A 53 6.27 -16.19 -5.23
N LYS A 54 5.55 -16.00 -6.34
CA LYS A 54 5.65 -16.79 -7.57
C LYS A 54 5.28 -15.91 -8.75
N THR A 55 5.49 -16.38 -9.96
CA THR A 55 5.24 -15.60 -11.19
C THR A 55 3.79 -15.09 -11.32
N SER A 56 2.82 -15.83 -10.77
CA SER A 56 1.41 -15.45 -10.76
C SER A 56 0.95 -14.70 -9.50
N ASP A 57 1.77 -14.61 -8.46
CA ASP A 57 1.46 -13.93 -7.21
C ASP A 57 2.58 -12.94 -6.87
N THR A 58 2.38 -11.73 -7.34
CA THR A 58 3.24 -10.58 -7.09
C THR A 58 2.50 -9.56 -6.24
N TYR A 59 3.24 -8.89 -5.39
CA TYR A 59 2.74 -7.87 -4.48
C TYR A 59 3.58 -6.61 -4.60
N ILE A 60 2.98 -5.50 -4.26
CA ILE A 60 3.70 -4.27 -3.96
C ILE A 60 3.43 -3.95 -2.50
N LEU A 61 4.51 -3.83 -1.74
CA LEU A 61 4.48 -3.45 -0.34
C LEU A 61 4.62 -1.93 -0.25
N GLU A 62 3.63 -1.26 0.27
CA GLU A 62 3.65 0.16 0.55
C GLU A 62 4.12 0.37 1.99
N PHE A 63 5.35 0.84 2.15
CA PHE A 63 5.90 1.24 3.44
C PHE A 63 5.61 2.72 3.66
N GLY A 64 4.82 3.01 4.69
CA GLY A 64 4.56 4.34 5.21
C GLY A 64 5.30 4.60 6.52
N ASN A 65 4.93 5.69 7.22
CA ASN A 65 5.51 6.00 8.52
C ASN A 65 5.03 5.01 9.58
N GLN A 66 5.87 4.04 9.91
CA GLN A 66 5.59 2.94 10.85
C GLN A 66 4.40 2.03 10.46
N THR A 67 4.02 2.04 9.18
CA THR A 67 2.96 1.20 8.64
C THR A 67 3.43 0.45 7.40
N MET A 68 2.75 -0.64 7.06
CA MET A 68 2.92 -1.34 5.79
C MET A 68 1.56 -1.82 5.30
N ARG A 69 1.22 -1.46 4.06
CA ARG A 69 0.07 -1.95 3.30
C ARG A 69 0.52 -2.84 2.15
N VAL A 70 -0.41 -3.61 1.63
CA VAL A 70 -0.13 -4.57 0.56
C VAL A 70 -1.07 -4.33 -0.61
N LEU A 71 -0.50 -4.22 -1.82
CA LEU A 71 -1.27 -4.17 -3.06
C LEU A 71 -1.06 -5.47 -3.82
N ARG A 72 -2.11 -5.97 -4.45
CA ARG A 72 -2.11 -7.16 -5.30
C ARG A 72 -3.17 -7.02 -6.39
N ASN A 73 -2.82 -7.40 -7.63
CA ASN A 73 -3.74 -7.31 -8.78
C ASN A 73 -4.38 -5.92 -8.93
N ASP A 74 -3.55 -4.88 -8.82
CA ASP A 74 -3.93 -3.47 -8.96
C ASP A 74 -4.95 -2.97 -7.89
N LEU A 75 -5.12 -3.70 -6.78
CA LEU A 75 -5.99 -3.33 -5.67
C LEU A 75 -5.25 -3.42 -4.34
N GLN A 76 -5.71 -2.65 -3.37
CA GLN A 76 -5.28 -2.81 -1.98
C GLN A 76 -5.85 -4.12 -1.41
N VAL A 77 -5.03 -4.84 -0.66
CA VAL A 77 -5.47 -6.06 0.03
C VAL A 77 -6.35 -5.67 1.21
N LEU A 78 -7.45 -6.38 1.37
CA LEU A 78 -8.43 -6.15 2.44
C LEU A 78 -8.22 -7.14 3.60
N ASN A 79 -8.64 -6.74 4.79
CA ASN A 79 -8.77 -7.64 5.93
C ASN A 79 -9.79 -8.76 5.62
N SER A 80 -9.62 -9.92 6.25
CA SER A 80 -10.53 -11.07 6.06
C SER A 80 -11.92 -10.88 6.69
N SER A 81 -12.10 -9.87 7.54
CA SER A 81 -13.32 -9.66 8.34
C SER A 81 -14.17 -8.52 7.79
N ALA A 82 -14.92 -8.78 6.73
CA ALA A 82 -15.91 -7.84 6.24
C ALA A 82 -17.06 -7.65 7.26
N LYS A 83 -17.51 -6.42 7.45
CA LYS A 83 -18.62 -6.06 8.35
C LYS A 83 -19.86 -5.78 7.52
N THR A 84 -20.97 -6.44 7.87
CA THR A 84 -22.23 -6.28 7.15
C THR A 84 -22.89 -4.95 7.48
N ILE A 85 -23.28 -4.20 6.48
CA ILE A 85 -24.08 -2.98 6.60
C ILE A 85 -25.56 -3.36 6.59
N THR A 86 -26.29 -2.92 7.59
CA THR A 86 -27.72 -3.25 7.76
C THR A 86 -28.65 -2.08 7.48
N ALA A 87 -28.15 -0.84 7.56
CA ALA A 87 -28.91 0.36 7.21
C ALA A 87 -27.98 1.50 6.83
N ILE A 88 -28.46 2.41 5.98
CA ILE A 88 -27.81 3.66 5.64
C ILE A 88 -28.87 4.76 5.58
N THR A 89 -28.61 5.88 6.28
CA THR A 89 -29.54 7.02 6.24
C THR A 89 -29.25 7.93 5.05
N LYS A 90 -30.28 8.63 4.55
CA LYS A 90 -30.12 9.74 3.60
C LYS A 90 -29.94 11.03 4.40
N ALA A 91 -28.71 11.38 4.71
CA ALA A 91 -28.35 12.53 5.57
C ALA A 91 -26.99 13.12 5.18
N ASN A 92 -26.63 14.20 5.80
CA ASN A 92 -25.30 14.83 5.69
C ASN A 92 -24.68 15.04 7.08
N PRO A 93 -23.71 14.21 7.50
CA PRO A 93 -23.25 12.98 6.85
C PRO A 93 -24.27 11.83 6.91
N GLY A 94 -24.16 10.90 5.95
CA GLY A 94 -24.91 9.63 6.00
C GLY A 94 -24.41 8.75 7.14
N VAL A 95 -25.34 8.15 7.90
CA VAL A 95 -25.00 7.22 8.98
C VAL A 95 -25.21 5.79 8.50
N LEU A 96 -24.18 4.97 8.63
CA LEU A 96 -24.18 3.54 8.34
C LEU A 96 -24.35 2.76 9.64
N THR A 97 -25.18 1.73 9.61
CA THR A 97 -25.35 0.80 10.73
C THR A 97 -24.72 -0.53 10.42
N SER A 98 -23.83 -0.99 11.28
CA SER A 98 -23.18 -2.28 11.23
C SER A 98 -22.89 -2.75 12.65
N ASN A 99 -23.55 -3.80 13.10
CA ASN A 99 -23.49 -4.23 14.50
C ASN A 99 -22.08 -4.71 14.87
N SER A 100 -21.56 -4.17 15.98
CA SER A 100 -20.25 -4.56 16.56
C SER A 100 -19.14 -4.57 15.51
N HIS A 101 -19.09 -3.54 14.67
CA HIS A 101 -18.15 -3.46 13.56
C HIS A 101 -16.68 -3.38 14.00
N GLY A 102 -16.38 -2.73 15.12
CA GLY A 102 -15.03 -2.63 15.70
C GLY A 102 -14.12 -1.60 15.01
N PHE A 103 -14.61 -0.83 14.04
CA PHE A 103 -13.82 0.23 13.40
C PHE A 103 -13.59 1.40 14.35
N SER A 104 -12.44 2.06 14.17
CA SER A 104 -12.06 3.30 14.84
C SER A 104 -12.15 4.49 13.87
N ASN A 105 -12.23 5.70 14.40
CA ASN A 105 -12.13 6.90 13.57
C ASN A 105 -10.78 6.96 12.87
N GLY A 106 -10.77 7.17 11.56
CA GLY A 106 -9.59 7.21 10.72
C GLY A 106 -9.25 5.89 10.04
N ASP A 107 -9.87 4.77 10.43
CA ASP A 107 -9.70 3.51 9.68
C ASP A 107 -10.20 3.68 8.24
N GLU A 108 -9.43 3.16 7.29
CA GLU A 108 -9.82 3.15 5.88
C GLU A 108 -10.55 1.85 5.55
N VAL A 109 -11.74 1.98 4.97
CA VAL A 109 -12.60 0.86 4.61
C VAL A 109 -13.00 0.93 3.14
N PHE A 110 -13.07 -0.23 2.51
CA PHE A 110 -13.65 -0.43 1.20
C PHE A 110 -15.13 -0.78 1.35
N ILE A 111 -16.01 -0.04 0.68
CA ILE A 111 -17.45 -0.29 0.69
C ILE A 111 -17.84 -0.96 -0.61
N ASP A 112 -18.57 -2.06 -0.50
CA ASP A 112 -19.08 -2.79 -1.67
C ASP A 112 -20.41 -3.48 -1.41
N SER A 113 -21.09 -3.90 -2.50
CA SER A 113 -22.32 -4.72 -2.49
C SER A 113 -23.50 -4.07 -1.76
N VAL A 114 -23.51 -2.76 -1.63
CA VAL A 114 -24.66 -2.01 -1.08
C VAL A 114 -25.77 -1.99 -2.12
N GLY A 115 -26.94 -2.49 -1.73
CA GLY A 115 -28.15 -2.45 -2.53
C GLY A 115 -28.89 -1.13 -2.39
N GLY A 116 -29.40 -0.60 -3.51
CA GLY A 116 -30.07 0.70 -3.59
C GLY A 116 -29.07 1.86 -3.63
N MET A 117 -28.36 2.15 -2.56
CA MET A 117 -27.38 3.23 -2.46
C MET A 117 -26.03 2.83 -3.08
N THR A 118 -26.05 2.47 -4.35
CA THR A 118 -24.88 1.94 -5.07
C THR A 118 -23.77 2.95 -5.32
N GLU A 119 -24.02 4.22 -5.09
CA GLU A 119 -23.05 5.32 -5.22
C GLU A 119 -21.87 5.18 -4.24
N LEU A 120 -22.03 4.36 -3.19
CA LEU A 120 -20.98 4.05 -2.23
C LEU A 120 -20.07 2.91 -2.67
N ASN A 121 -20.51 2.05 -3.59
CA ASN A 121 -19.82 0.81 -3.94
C ASN A 121 -18.51 1.06 -4.72
N GLY A 122 -17.54 0.15 -4.49
CA GLY A 122 -16.27 0.14 -5.20
C GLY A 122 -15.33 1.28 -4.82
N ARG A 123 -15.46 1.82 -3.62
CA ARG A 123 -14.68 2.98 -3.15
C ARG A 123 -14.15 2.80 -1.74
N ASN A 124 -13.03 3.46 -1.48
CA ASN A 124 -12.46 3.59 -0.14
C ASN A 124 -12.98 4.87 0.53
N TYR A 125 -13.19 4.76 1.84
CA TYR A 125 -13.62 5.84 2.70
C TYR A 125 -12.89 5.77 4.05
N LEU A 126 -12.79 6.90 4.75
CA LEU A 126 -12.36 6.92 6.14
C LEU A 126 -13.58 6.87 7.05
N ILE A 127 -13.44 6.12 8.14
CA ILE A 127 -14.44 6.05 9.20
C ILE A 127 -14.41 7.33 10.03
N ALA A 128 -15.58 7.86 10.31
CA ALA A 128 -15.77 8.99 11.23
C ALA A 128 -16.98 8.74 12.15
N ASN A 129 -17.02 9.43 13.28
CA ASN A 129 -18.11 9.34 14.27
C ASN A 129 -18.45 7.89 14.65
N SER A 130 -17.41 7.06 14.79
CA SER A 130 -17.54 5.64 15.13
C SER A 130 -18.17 5.46 16.52
N THR A 131 -19.16 4.58 16.58
CA THR A 131 -19.75 4.04 17.83
C THR A 131 -19.68 2.50 17.78
N THR A 132 -20.27 1.80 18.73
CA THR A 132 -20.29 0.33 18.71
C THR A 132 -20.97 -0.25 17.46
N ASN A 133 -22.03 0.41 16.97
CA ASN A 133 -22.89 -0.13 15.92
C ASN A 133 -23.11 0.81 14.72
N THR A 134 -22.61 2.04 14.79
CA THR A 134 -22.81 3.01 13.72
C THR A 134 -21.53 3.81 13.45
N PHE A 135 -21.40 4.28 12.23
CA PHE A 135 -20.33 5.17 11.81
C PHE A 135 -20.81 6.07 10.66
N THR A 136 -20.07 7.11 10.38
CA THR A 136 -20.21 7.90 9.16
C THR A 136 -18.95 7.75 8.30
N LEU A 137 -19.05 8.15 7.05
CA LEU A 137 -17.93 8.12 6.11
C LEU A 137 -17.46 9.53 5.77
N THR A 138 -16.17 9.68 5.58
CA THR A 138 -15.58 10.77 4.84
C THR A 138 -14.86 10.23 3.60
N ASP A 139 -14.66 11.06 2.59
CA ASP A 139 -13.70 10.73 1.54
C ASP A 139 -12.27 10.70 2.11
N LEU A 140 -11.30 10.30 1.29
CA LEU A 140 -9.89 10.18 1.71
C LEU A 140 -9.24 11.55 2.04
N PHE A 141 -9.92 12.66 1.76
CA PHE A 141 -9.49 14.03 2.10
C PHE A 141 -10.20 14.58 3.34
N GLY A 142 -11.03 13.77 4.00
CA GLY A 142 -11.74 14.13 5.22
C GLY A 142 -13.07 14.87 5.01
N VAL A 143 -13.57 14.96 3.76
CA VAL A 143 -14.87 15.57 3.49
C VAL A 143 -15.99 14.58 3.77
N ALA A 144 -16.96 14.98 4.59
CA ALA A 144 -18.08 14.12 4.95
C ALA A 144 -18.93 13.68 3.74
N VAL A 145 -19.25 12.39 3.67
CA VAL A 145 -20.07 11.82 2.60
C VAL A 145 -21.53 12.22 2.81
N ASN A 146 -22.03 13.05 1.89
CA ASN A 146 -23.42 13.50 1.89
C ASN A 146 -24.28 12.52 1.06
N THR A 147 -25.11 11.73 1.71
CA THR A 147 -26.00 10.73 1.09
C THR A 147 -27.41 11.24 0.81
N THR A 148 -27.69 12.53 1.05
CA THR A 148 -29.06 13.10 0.93
C THR A 148 -29.67 12.86 -0.46
N ASN A 149 -28.84 12.96 -1.51
CA ASN A 149 -29.26 12.81 -2.91
C ASN A 149 -28.95 11.43 -3.50
N PHE A 150 -28.40 10.50 -2.71
CA PHE A 150 -28.12 9.15 -3.17
C PHE A 150 -29.40 8.33 -3.30
N THR A 151 -29.35 7.25 -4.05
CA THR A 151 -30.44 6.29 -4.12
C THR A 151 -30.75 5.72 -2.73
N THR A 152 -32.00 5.41 -2.44
CA THR A 152 -32.39 4.90 -1.12
C THR A 152 -31.77 3.51 -0.90
N PHE A 153 -31.15 3.34 0.28
CA PHE A 153 -30.66 2.03 0.71
C PHE A 153 -31.79 0.99 0.73
N THR A 154 -31.54 -0.20 0.19
CA THR A 154 -32.54 -1.29 0.18
C THR A 154 -32.07 -2.47 0.98
N SER A 155 -30.84 -2.91 0.84
CA SER A 155 -30.33 -4.09 1.56
C SER A 155 -28.82 -4.27 1.37
N GLY A 156 -28.22 -5.08 2.24
CA GLY A 156 -26.87 -5.61 2.08
C GLY A 156 -25.77 -4.56 2.18
N GLY A 157 -24.62 -4.93 1.67
CA GLY A 157 -23.40 -4.13 1.71
C GLY A 157 -22.40 -4.61 2.75
N THR A 158 -21.14 -4.38 2.45
CA THR A 158 -20.03 -4.70 3.32
C THR A 158 -19.11 -3.50 3.46
N ALA A 159 -18.55 -3.33 4.64
CA ALA A 159 -17.42 -2.47 4.92
C ALA A 159 -16.24 -3.35 5.32
N THR A 160 -15.14 -3.29 4.57
CA THR A 160 -13.96 -4.11 4.83
C THR A 160 -12.75 -3.20 4.95
N GLU A 161 -12.06 -3.30 6.08
CA GLU A 161 -10.89 -2.50 6.37
C GLU A 161 -9.73 -2.87 5.43
N ILE A 162 -8.95 -1.88 5.02
CA ILE A 162 -7.72 -2.10 4.27
C ILE A 162 -6.71 -2.81 5.17
N TYR A 163 -6.07 -3.86 4.62
CA TYR A 163 -5.07 -4.60 5.36
C TYR A 163 -3.82 -3.76 5.60
N GLU A 164 -3.53 -3.50 6.85
CA GLU A 164 -2.37 -2.75 7.29
C GLU A 164 -1.72 -3.44 8.50
N ILE A 165 -0.40 -3.44 8.56
CA ILE A 165 0.36 -3.89 9.72
C ILE A 165 1.36 -2.83 10.16
N ALA A 166 1.73 -2.86 11.45
CA ALA A 166 2.78 -1.99 11.96
C ALA A 166 4.14 -2.36 11.37
N SER A 167 4.86 -1.35 10.89
CA SER A 167 6.24 -1.44 10.39
C SER A 167 7.19 -0.78 11.40
N PRO A 168 8.40 -1.30 11.60
CA PRO A 168 9.36 -0.67 12.50
C PRO A 168 9.95 0.65 11.96
N TYR A 169 9.84 0.89 10.65
CA TYR A 169 10.58 1.96 9.97
C TYR A 169 9.83 3.29 9.98
N ALA A 170 10.52 4.36 10.39
CA ALA A 170 10.01 5.73 10.28
C ALA A 170 10.13 6.26 8.84
N GLU A 171 9.31 7.25 8.49
CA GLU A 171 9.30 7.89 7.17
C GLU A 171 10.69 8.29 6.67
N ALA A 172 11.50 8.90 7.56
CA ALA A 172 12.82 9.41 7.21
C ALA A 172 13.79 8.31 6.74
N ASP A 173 13.58 7.08 7.20
CA ASP A 173 14.49 5.95 7.01
C ASP A 173 14.07 5.01 5.87
N LEU A 174 12.86 5.17 5.33
CA LEU A 174 12.27 4.23 4.38
C LEU A 174 13.15 3.98 3.14
N PHE A 175 13.80 5.02 2.62
CA PHE A 175 14.59 4.91 1.38
C PHE A 175 15.98 4.30 1.60
N ASP A 176 16.44 4.22 2.85
CA ASP A 176 17.70 3.60 3.23
C ASP A 176 17.56 2.11 3.61
N VAL A 177 16.33 1.62 3.77
CA VAL A 177 16.07 0.18 3.95
C VAL A 177 16.58 -0.58 2.73
N ARG A 178 17.43 -1.58 2.95
CA ARG A 178 17.87 -2.54 1.92
C ARG A 178 17.23 -3.89 2.19
N PHE A 179 16.97 -4.63 1.13
CA PHE A 179 16.27 -5.90 1.27
C PHE A 179 16.81 -6.95 0.30
N ALA A 180 16.66 -8.20 0.69
CA ALA A 180 16.82 -9.37 -0.15
C ALA A 180 15.65 -10.33 0.14
N GLN A 181 15.12 -10.99 -0.88
CA GLN A 181 13.97 -11.87 -0.74
C GLN A 181 14.33 -13.30 -1.12
N SER A 182 13.84 -14.26 -0.35
CA SER A 182 13.85 -15.68 -0.68
C SER A 182 12.48 -16.28 -0.38
N ALA A 183 11.81 -16.79 -1.41
CA ALA A 183 10.46 -17.35 -1.31
C ALA A 183 9.49 -16.41 -0.58
N ASP A 184 8.88 -16.86 0.52
CA ASP A 184 7.91 -16.11 1.33
C ASP A 184 8.53 -15.14 2.34
N THR A 185 9.84 -15.01 2.38
CA THR A 185 10.53 -14.19 3.39
C THR A 185 11.41 -13.13 2.72
N MET A 186 11.23 -11.90 3.14
CA MET A 186 12.10 -10.78 2.81
C MET A 186 12.93 -10.40 4.03
N TYR A 187 14.23 -10.24 3.85
CA TYR A 187 15.19 -9.81 4.85
C TYR A 187 15.44 -8.32 4.65
N LEU A 188 15.22 -7.53 5.69
CA LEU A 188 15.34 -6.08 5.63
C LEU A 188 16.42 -5.61 6.61
N VAL A 189 17.29 -4.75 6.13
CA VAL A 189 18.38 -4.18 6.93
C VAL A 189 18.38 -2.66 6.79
N HIS A 190 18.79 -2.00 7.88
CA HIS A 190 18.98 -0.56 7.94
C HIS A 190 19.95 -0.23 9.08
N PRO A 191 20.83 0.77 8.96
CA PRO A 191 21.84 1.07 9.99
C PRO A 191 21.26 1.39 11.38
N SER A 192 20.03 1.91 11.45
CA SER A 192 19.39 2.32 12.71
C SER A 192 18.46 1.27 13.32
N TYR A 193 18.17 0.17 12.63
CA TYR A 193 17.21 -0.85 13.07
C TYR A 193 17.85 -2.23 13.11
N ASP A 194 17.38 -3.09 14.00
CA ASP A 194 17.75 -4.50 14.01
C ASP A 194 17.28 -5.17 12.72
N ILE A 195 18.01 -6.21 12.29
CA ILE A 195 17.66 -6.97 11.09
C ILE A 195 16.26 -7.54 11.26
N ARG A 196 15.40 -7.28 10.28
CA ARG A 196 14.03 -7.76 10.27
C ARG A 196 13.80 -8.78 9.16
N THR A 197 12.97 -9.75 9.46
CA THR A 197 12.32 -10.58 8.45
C THR A 197 10.87 -10.12 8.30
N LEU A 198 10.40 -10.07 7.07
CA LEU A 198 9.00 -9.93 6.72
C LEU A 198 8.57 -11.20 6.02
N THR A 199 7.71 -11.97 6.66
CA THR A 199 7.24 -13.26 6.17
C THR A 199 5.77 -13.17 5.77
N ARG A 200 5.45 -13.67 4.58
CA ARG A 200 4.11 -13.81 4.07
C ARG A 200 3.58 -15.23 4.35
N THR A 201 2.41 -15.34 4.95
CA THR A 201 1.71 -16.63 5.08
C THR A 201 0.43 -16.66 4.23
N ASP A 202 -0.20 -15.50 4.00
CA ASP A 202 -1.33 -15.35 3.08
C ASP A 202 -1.33 -13.93 2.48
N HIS A 203 -2.31 -13.62 1.63
CA HIS A 203 -2.43 -12.29 1.00
C HIS A 203 -2.56 -11.17 2.04
N ASN A 204 -3.34 -11.40 3.09
CA ASN A 204 -3.57 -10.51 4.23
C ASN A 204 -3.00 -11.07 5.54
N ALA A 205 -1.90 -11.79 5.47
CA ALA A 205 -1.23 -12.34 6.65
C ALA A 205 0.29 -12.22 6.51
N TRP A 206 0.82 -11.14 7.03
CA TRP A 206 2.23 -10.76 6.99
C TRP A 206 2.74 -10.50 8.40
N THR A 207 3.98 -10.84 8.66
CA THR A 207 4.56 -10.70 10.01
C THR A 207 5.99 -10.16 9.92
N PHE A 208 6.26 -9.08 10.67
CA PHE A 208 7.61 -8.64 10.97
C PHE A 208 8.15 -9.39 12.19
N ALA A 209 9.36 -9.91 12.07
CA ALA A 209 10.10 -10.50 13.18
C ALA A 209 11.54 -9.97 13.20
N THR A 210 12.19 -9.95 14.36
CA THR A 210 13.63 -9.72 14.43
C THR A 210 14.35 -11.02 14.03
N LEU A 211 15.31 -10.91 13.13
CA LEU A 211 16.09 -12.06 12.70
C LEU A 211 16.91 -12.61 13.88
N SER A 212 16.70 -13.88 14.21
CA SER A 212 17.55 -14.61 15.16
C SER A 212 18.78 -15.15 14.43
N ILE A 213 19.95 -14.67 14.80
CA ILE A 213 21.22 -15.11 14.24
C ILE A 213 21.84 -16.14 15.18
N THR A 214 22.12 -17.33 14.67
CA THR A 214 22.81 -18.38 15.42
C THR A 214 24.33 -18.19 15.28
N GLY A 215 25.04 -18.42 16.38
CA GLY A 215 26.48 -18.19 16.49
C GLY A 215 26.81 -16.83 17.10
N SER A 216 28.08 -16.52 17.11
CA SER A 216 28.59 -15.23 17.66
C SER A 216 29.38 -14.51 16.57
N PRO A 217 28.71 -13.82 15.64
CA PRO A 217 29.45 -13.06 14.63
C PRO A 217 30.31 -11.99 15.28
N SER A 218 31.51 -11.76 14.75
CA SER A 218 32.41 -10.68 15.19
C SER A 218 32.76 -9.77 14.01
N PRO A 219 32.37 -8.49 14.06
CA PRO A 219 31.55 -7.84 15.10
C PRO A 219 30.10 -8.34 15.15
N ALA A 220 29.47 -8.19 16.31
CA ALA A 220 28.04 -8.50 16.46
C ALA A 220 27.21 -7.70 15.46
N LEU A 221 26.19 -8.34 14.84
CA LEU A 221 25.29 -7.69 13.87
C LEU A 221 24.11 -6.97 14.54
N SER A 222 24.27 -6.56 15.80
CA SER A 222 23.26 -5.86 16.59
C SER A 222 23.91 -4.74 17.42
N GLY A 223 23.12 -3.79 17.87
CA GLY A 223 23.60 -2.62 18.61
C GLY A 223 23.96 -1.44 17.70
N THR A 224 24.16 -0.27 18.31
CA THR A 224 24.10 1.05 17.66
C THR A 224 25.09 1.25 16.48
N ASN A 225 26.22 0.55 16.43
CA ASN A 225 27.24 0.76 15.40
C ASN A 225 27.56 -0.49 14.56
N ASN A 226 26.82 -1.58 14.78
CA ASN A 226 27.13 -2.88 14.15
C ASN A 226 25.97 -3.44 13.32
N ARG A 227 24.95 -2.65 13.07
CA ARG A 227 23.83 -3.06 12.23
C ARG A 227 24.23 -3.02 10.76
N PRO A 228 23.90 -4.07 9.97
CA PRO A 228 24.23 -4.09 8.55
C PRO A 228 23.38 -3.09 7.78
N SER A 229 24.00 -2.46 6.79
CA SER A 229 23.34 -1.54 5.85
C SER A 229 23.07 -2.16 4.48
N VAL A 230 23.57 -3.37 4.24
CA VAL A 230 23.42 -4.10 2.96
C VAL A 230 23.13 -5.56 3.26
N VAL A 231 22.29 -6.17 2.42
CA VAL A 231 21.96 -7.60 2.48
C VAL A 231 21.90 -8.16 1.07
N SER A 232 22.48 -9.34 0.87
CA SER A 232 22.36 -10.12 -0.36
C SER A 232 22.56 -11.60 -0.07
N PHE A 233 22.00 -12.46 -0.93
CA PHE A 233 22.28 -13.90 -0.86
C PHE A 233 23.56 -14.24 -1.61
N PHE A 234 24.36 -15.11 -1.03
CA PHE A 234 25.51 -15.72 -1.67
C PHE A 234 25.41 -17.25 -1.52
N GLU A 235 25.46 -17.99 -2.62
CA GLU A 235 25.31 -19.46 -2.65
C GLU A 235 24.11 -19.96 -1.81
N GLN A 236 22.96 -19.31 -1.93
CA GLN A 236 21.74 -19.58 -1.16
C GLN A 236 21.88 -19.32 0.36
N ARG A 237 22.92 -18.60 0.77
CA ARG A 237 23.13 -18.16 2.17
C ARG A 237 22.98 -16.63 2.27
N LEU A 238 22.46 -16.18 3.39
CA LEU A 238 22.28 -14.76 3.70
C LEU A 238 23.58 -14.17 4.25
#